data_5043b8a9ee82612992042f0db99b2ca8
#
_entry.id   5043b8a9ee82612992042f0db99b2ca8
#
_cell.length_a   1.000
_cell.length_b   1.000
_cell.length_c   1.000
_cell.angle_alpha   90.00
_cell.angle_beta   90.00
_cell.angle_gamma   90.00
#
_symmetry.space_group_name_H-M   'P 1'
#
loop_
_entity.id
_entity.type
_entity.pdbx_description
1 polymer ?
#
loop_
_entity_poly.entity_id
_entity_poly.type
_entity_poly.pdbx_seq_one_letter_code
_entity_poly.pdbx_strand_id
1 'polypeptide(L)'
;MTEGTETICVQGARVHNLKNIDVEIPRDSLTVITGLSGSGKSSLAFDTLFVEGQRRYIETFSAYARNFLGGMERPDVDKITGLSPVISIEQKTTNKNPRSTVGTTTEIYDYLRLLFARAGTAYSYLSGEKMVKYTEEQILDLIHRDYKGKRIYILAPLVRTRKGHYKELFEQVRKKGYLYVRVDGEVKEIVHGMKLDRYKNHDIEVVIDKMVVTEKEESRLKQSVATAMQQGDGLLMILDAQTESVRHYSKRLMCPVTGLSYKEPAPHNFSFNSPHGGLPAV
;
A
#
# COMPACT_ATOMS: atom_id res chain seq x y z
N MET A 1 57.51 21.37 36.87
CA MET A 1 56.11 21.08 36.95
C MET A 1 55.77 20.41 35.61
N THR A 2 55.67 19.09 35.58
CA THR A 2 55.21 18.31 34.38
C THR A 2 53.76 18.60 34.26
N GLU A 3 53.37 19.32 33.20
CA GLU A 3 51.99 19.39 32.76
C GLU A 3 51.47 17.97 32.54
N GLY A 4 50.69 17.49 33.52
CA GLY A 4 49.98 16.24 33.36
C GLY A 4 49.01 16.39 32.19
N THR A 5 49.27 15.73 31.07
CA THR A 5 48.38 15.64 29.94
C THR A 5 47.02 15.11 30.45
N GLU A 6 46.00 15.94 30.42
CA GLU A 6 44.65 15.52 30.81
C GLU A 6 44.21 14.37 29.87
N THR A 7 43.77 13.29 30.46
CA THR A 7 43.37 12.09 29.72
C THR A 7 41.90 11.78 29.95
N ILE A 8 41.26 11.18 28.97
CA ILE A 8 39.97 10.49 29.11
C ILE A 8 40.27 9.05 29.51
N CYS A 9 39.90 8.67 30.76
CA CYS A 9 40.11 7.33 31.26
C CYS A 9 38.79 6.53 31.20
N VAL A 10 38.80 5.41 30.53
CA VAL A 10 37.72 4.41 30.48
C VAL A 10 38.15 3.19 31.26
N GLN A 11 37.35 2.74 32.22
CA GLN A 11 37.63 1.56 33.05
C GLN A 11 36.50 0.56 32.91
N GLY A 12 36.82 -0.70 32.62
CA GLY A 12 35.89 -1.81 32.60
C GLY A 12 34.84 -1.73 31.49
N ALA A 13 35.19 -1.35 30.26
CA ALA A 13 34.24 -1.29 29.15
C ALA A 13 33.88 -2.67 28.66
N ARG A 14 32.57 -2.98 28.65
CA ARG A 14 31.98 -4.30 28.27
C ARG A 14 30.88 -4.20 27.23
N VAL A 15 30.71 -3.03 26.62
CA VAL A 15 29.67 -2.81 25.61
C VAL A 15 29.90 -3.74 24.39
N HIS A 16 28.86 -4.43 23.96
CA HIS A 16 28.89 -5.41 22.83
C HIS A 16 29.99 -6.45 22.99
N ASN A 17 31.02 -6.38 22.16
CA ASN A 17 32.12 -7.36 22.12
C ASN A 17 33.39 -6.89 22.89
N LEU A 18 33.32 -5.78 23.61
CA LEU A 18 34.41 -5.34 24.46
C LEU A 18 34.57 -6.27 25.67
N LYS A 19 35.81 -6.67 25.97
CA LYS A 19 36.12 -7.68 26.97
C LYS A 19 36.68 -7.05 28.25
N ASN A 20 35.90 -6.19 28.90
CA ASN A 20 36.27 -5.52 30.13
C ASN A 20 37.61 -4.78 30.01
N ILE A 21 37.68 -3.89 29.01
CA ILE A 21 38.92 -3.20 28.69
C ILE A 21 39.06 -1.86 29.43
N ASP A 22 40.29 -1.51 29.78
CA ASP A 22 40.68 -0.20 30.27
C ASP A 22 41.44 0.54 29.18
N VAL A 23 41.11 1.83 28.97
CA VAL A 23 41.75 2.65 27.92
C VAL A 23 41.96 4.06 28.42
N GLU A 24 43.14 4.60 28.17
CA GLU A 24 43.47 6.00 28.36
C GLU A 24 43.68 6.71 27.04
N ILE A 25 42.96 7.81 26.82
CA ILE A 25 42.98 8.59 25.60
C ILE A 25 43.43 10.01 25.91
N PRO A 26 44.52 10.50 25.29
CA PRO A 26 44.97 11.86 25.55
C PRO A 26 43.95 12.88 25.04
N ARG A 27 43.74 13.96 25.80
CA ARG A 27 42.92 15.10 25.38
C ARG A 27 43.73 16.04 24.49
N ASP A 28 43.04 16.92 23.79
CA ASP A 28 43.62 17.94 22.91
C ASP A 28 44.55 17.37 21.84
N SER A 29 44.24 16.14 21.37
CA SER A 29 45.04 15.39 20.41
C SER A 29 44.16 14.64 19.42
N LEU A 30 44.69 14.28 18.25
CA LEU A 30 44.08 13.39 17.29
C LEU A 30 44.39 11.95 17.65
N THR A 31 43.40 11.22 18.11
CA THR A 31 43.53 9.78 18.42
C THR A 31 42.88 8.94 17.31
N VAL A 32 43.61 7.98 16.75
CA VAL A 32 43.12 7.08 15.71
C VAL A 32 42.93 5.66 16.29
N ILE A 33 41.69 5.15 16.20
CA ILE A 33 41.33 3.79 16.62
C ILE A 33 41.34 2.86 15.40
N THR A 34 42.28 1.92 15.38
CA THR A 34 42.47 0.96 14.26
C THR A 34 42.25 -0.48 14.71
N GLY A 35 42.05 -1.37 13.75
CA GLY A 35 41.88 -2.82 14.00
C GLY A 35 41.02 -3.50 12.96
N LEU A 36 40.90 -4.82 13.04
CA LEU A 36 40.09 -5.64 12.14
C LEU A 36 38.59 -5.29 12.26
N SER A 37 37.83 -5.64 11.24
CA SER A 37 36.36 -5.51 11.31
C SER A 37 35.83 -6.40 12.47
N GLY A 38 34.89 -5.88 13.25
CA GLY A 38 34.36 -6.57 14.41
C GLY A 38 35.25 -6.55 15.67
N SER A 39 36.36 -5.81 15.69
CA SER A 39 37.26 -5.73 16.87
C SER A 39 36.77 -4.83 18.00
N GLY A 40 35.62 -4.18 17.90
CA GLY A 40 35.05 -3.32 18.94
C GLY A 40 35.40 -1.83 18.83
N LYS A 41 36.03 -1.38 17.73
CA LYS A 41 36.37 0.05 17.53
C LYS A 41 35.16 0.97 17.64
N SER A 42 34.09 0.66 16.96
CA SER A 42 32.84 1.41 17.00
C SER A 42 32.17 1.30 18.38
N SER A 43 32.22 0.13 18.99
CA SER A 43 31.69 -0.09 20.35
C SER A 43 32.38 0.77 21.38
N LEU A 44 33.71 0.98 21.27
CA LEU A 44 34.42 1.88 22.14
C LEU A 44 34.12 3.36 21.84
N ALA A 45 34.23 3.77 20.56
CA ALA A 45 34.13 5.19 20.20
C ALA A 45 32.69 5.72 20.29
N PHE A 46 31.71 4.98 19.70
CA PHE A 46 30.33 5.43 19.61
C PHE A 46 29.47 4.89 20.75
N ASP A 47 29.44 3.57 20.97
CA ASP A 47 28.51 2.95 21.91
C ASP A 47 28.95 3.09 23.38
N THR A 48 30.22 3.48 23.64
CA THR A 48 30.73 3.73 24.98
C THR A 48 31.00 5.22 25.22
N LEU A 49 31.99 5.81 24.53
CA LEU A 49 32.43 7.20 24.79
C LEU A 49 31.37 8.23 24.39
N PHE A 50 30.86 8.14 23.15
CA PHE A 50 29.89 9.10 22.68
C PHE A 50 28.55 8.98 23.43
N VAL A 51 28.03 7.77 23.61
CA VAL A 51 26.76 7.56 24.35
C VAL A 51 26.85 8.09 25.77
N GLU A 52 27.94 7.83 26.51
CA GLU A 52 28.09 8.33 27.87
C GLU A 52 28.25 9.86 27.91
N GLY A 53 28.99 10.44 26.97
CA GLY A 53 29.11 11.90 26.88
C GLY A 53 27.81 12.61 26.57
N GLN A 54 27.03 12.05 25.66
CA GLN A 54 25.71 12.55 25.30
C GLN A 54 24.73 12.37 26.48
N ARG A 55 24.73 11.21 27.16
CA ARG A 55 23.91 10.94 28.32
C ARG A 55 24.17 12.00 29.44
N ARG A 56 25.43 12.26 29.76
CA ARG A 56 25.79 13.30 30.74
C ARG A 56 25.36 14.70 30.33
N TYR A 57 25.45 15.01 29.04
CA TYR A 57 24.99 16.30 28.53
C TYR A 57 23.47 16.45 28.67
N ILE A 58 22.70 15.39 28.31
CA ILE A 58 21.25 15.39 28.47
C ILE A 58 20.82 15.47 29.95
N GLU A 59 21.58 14.90 30.87
CA GLU A 59 21.32 15.01 32.31
C GLU A 59 21.37 16.46 32.85
N THR A 60 22.05 17.36 32.15
CA THR A 60 22.06 18.79 32.50
C THR A 60 20.78 19.53 32.16
N PHE A 61 19.90 18.92 31.36
CA PHE A 61 18.62 19.52 30.91
C PHE A 61 17.53 19.39 31.98
N SER A 62 16.48 20.22 31.84
CA SER A 62 15.29 20.13 32.67
C SER A 62 14.59 18.76 32.52
N ALA A 63 13.85 18.34 33.55
CA ALA A 63 13.09 17.09 33.51
C ALA A 63 12.15 17.02 32.33
N TYR A 64 11.52 18.12 31.92
CA TYR A 64 10.67 18.20 30.74
C TYR A 64 11.44 17.93 29.45
N ALA A 65 12.59 18.57 29.25
CA ALA A 65 13.43 18.37 28.07
C ALA A 65 13.98 16.94 28.00
N ARG A 66 14.34 16.33 29.11
CA ARG A 66 14.79 14.93 29.17
C ARG A 66 13.73 13.94 28.76
N ASN A 67 12.49 14.14 29.20
CA ASN A 67 11.36 13.28 28.78
C ASN A 67 11.06 13.39 27.28
N PHE A 68 11.26 14.56 26.68
CA PHE A 68 11.05 14.79 25.27
C PHE A 68 12.16 14.19 24.39
N LEU A 69 13.43 14.29 24.86
CA LEU A 69 14.58 13.76 24.10
C LEU A 69 14.76 12.25 24.22
N GLY A 70 14.06 11.62 25.15
CA GLY A 70 14.20 10.20 25.45
C GLY A 70 15.37 9.93 26.40
N GLY A 71 15.20 9.00 27.35
CA GLY A 71 16.26 8.54 28.25
C GLY A 71 17.29 7.72 27.45
N MET A 72 18.58 8.03 27.65
CA MET A 72 19.65 7.17 27.15
C MET A 72 20.07 6.19 28.24
N GLU A 73 20.18 4.92 27.86
CA GLU A 73 20.72 3.90 28.75
C GLU A 73 22.20 4.14 28.97
N ARG A 74 22.65 3.90 30.21
CA ARG A 74 24.07 3.99 30.54
C ARG A 74 24.80 2.82 29.87
N PRO A 75 25.94 3.09 29.16
CA PRO A 75 26.76 2.01 28.63
C PRO A 75 27.33 1.14 29.76
N ASP A 76 27.54 -0.15 29.45
CA ASP A 76 28.14 -1.10 30.38
C ASP A 76 29.65 -0.82 30.53
N VAL A 77 29.94 0.06 31.49
CA VAL A 77 31.31 0.52 31.85
C VAL A 77 31.35 0.86 33.32
N ASP A 78 32.43 0.51 33.99
CA ASP A 78 32.58 0.79 35.41
C ASP A 78 32.71 2.30 35.65
N LYS A 79 33.62 2.98 34.96
CA LYS A 79 33.86 4.40 35.12
C LYS A 79 34.45 5.05 33.88
N ILE A 80 33.98 6.27 33.54
CA ILE A 80 34.63 7.16 32.56
C ILE A 80 34.89 8.51 33.21
N THR A 81 36.14 8.98 33.15
CA THR A 81 36.55 10.30 33.65
C THR A 81 37.20 11.12 32.54
N GLY A 82 37.26 12.44 32.71
CA GLY A 82 37.88 13.36 31.74
C GLY A 82 37.06 13.61 30.47
N LEU A 83 35.83 13.11 30.40
CA LEU A 83 35.00 13.25 29.20
C LEU A 83 34.38 14.65 29.13
N SER A 84 34.58 15.33 28.02
CA SER A 84 33.95 16.62 27.66
C SER A 84 32.62 16.38 26.91
N PRO A 85 31.80 17.42 26.67
CA PRO A 85 30.69 17.32 25.74
C PRO A 85 31.15 16.80 24.38
N VAL A 86 30.42 15.87 23.83
CA VAL A 86 30.81 15.09 22.63
C VAL A 86 29.96 15.41 21.43
N ILE A 87 30.57 15.37 20.25
CA ILE A 87 29.88 15.42 18.94
C ILE A 87 30.34 14.20 18.17
N SER A 88 29.38 13.49 17.59
CA SER A 88 29.65 12.36 16.70
C SER A 88 29.27 12.71 15.27
N ILE A 89 30.15 12.35 14.34
CA ILE A 89 29.87 12.39 12.90
C ILE A 89 30.01 10.97 12.39
N GLU A 90 28.87 10.37 12.06
CA GLU A 90 28.81 8.98 11.64
C GLU A 90 28.46 8.86 10.17
N GLN A 91 29.00 7.86 9.51
CA GLN A 91 28.49 7.42 8.23
C GLN A 91 27.15 6.73 8.46
N LYS A 92 26.04 7.37 8.11
CA LYS A 92 24.71 6.78 8.22
C LYS A 92 24.58 5.55 7.30
N THR A 93 24.55 4.39 7.92
CA THR A 93 24.28 3.12 7.22
C THR A 93 22.79 2.80 7.16
N THR A 94 21.99 3.32 8.10
CA THR A 94 20.54 3.13 8.14
C THR A 94 19.84 4.45 8.44
N ASN A 95 18.89 4.79 7.60
CA ASN A 95 18.09 6.00 7.75
C ASN A 95 16.76 5.65 8.42
N LYS A 96 16.57 6.00 9.68
CA LYS A 96 15.30 5.81 10.40
C LYS A 96 14.18 6.72 9.91
N ASN A 97 14.51 7.74 9.11
CA ASN A 97 13.51 8.64 8.55
C ASN A 97 13.24 8.27 7.07
N PRO A 98 12.05 7.75 6.72
CA PRO A 98 11.71 7.39 5.35
C PRO A 98 11.75 8.57 4.37
N ARG A 99 11.78 9.80 4.88
CA ARG A 99 11.88 11.03 4.07
C ARG A 99 13.31 11.46 3.77
N SER A 100 14.33 10.73 4.23
CA SER A 100 15.75 11.06 3.99
C SER A 100 16.43 10.12 2.99
N THR A 101 15.67 9.49 2.10
CA THR A 101 16.24 8.76 0.96
C THR A 101 16.68 9.74 -0.13
N VAL A 102 17.62 9.34 -0.98
CA VAL A 102 18.04 10.16 -2.14
C VAL A 102 16.81 10.57 -2.96
N GLY A 103 15.91 9.65 -3.23
CA GLY A 103 14.70 9.92 -4.02
C GLY A 103 13.80 11.02 -3.45
N THR A 104 13.67 11.09 -2.11
CA THR A 104 12.83 12.11 -1.45
C THR A 104 13.55 13.44 -1.27
N THR A 105 14.86 13.43 -1.00
CA THR A 105 15.66 14.65 -0.82
C THR A 105 15.90 15.39 -2.13
N THR A 106 15.97 14.65 -3.23
CA THR A 106 16.15 15.21 -4.59
C THR A 106 14.84 15.46 -5.33
N GLU A 107 13.68 15.23 -4.69
CA GLU A 107 12.35 15.32 -5.29
C GLU A 107 12.09 14.33 -6.43
N ILE A 108 13.05 13.48 -6.81
CA ILE A 108 12.90 12.45 -7.86
C ILE A 108 11.69 11.56 -7.59
N TYR A 109 11.44 11.23 -6.33
CA TYR A 109 10.29 10.41 -5.94
C TYR A 109 8.95 11.08 -6.26
N ASP A 110 8.85 12.39 -6.14
CA ASP A 110 7.63 13.12 -6.48
C ASP A 110 7.34 13.10 -7.98
N TYR A 111 8.37 13.22 -8.80
CA TYR A 111 8.25 13.04 -10.25
C TYR A 111 7.91 11.60 -10.63
N LEU A 112 8.51 10.61 -9.97
CA LEU A 112 8.17 9.19 -10.20
C LEU A 112 6.71 8.90 -9.85
N ARG A 113 6.19 9.39 -8.74
CA ARG A 113 4.76 9.22 -8.38
C ARG A 113 3.84 9.81 -9.44
N LEU A 114 4.18 10.98 -9.96
CA LEU A 114 3.43 11.63 -11.04
C LEU A 114 3.52 10.81 -12.33
N LEU A 115 4.71 10.36 -12.71
CA LEU A 115 4.94 9.53 -13.89
C LEU A 115 4.14 8.24 -13.84
N PHE A 116 4.19 7.48 -12.74
CA PHE A 116 3.43 6.25 -12.59
C PHE A 116 1.92 6.50 -12.60
N ALA A 117 1.45 7.57 -11.99
CA ALA A 117 0.03 7.92 -11.98
C ALA A 117 -0.50 8.33 -13.36
N ARG A 118 0.32 8.94 -14.22
CA ARG A 118 -0.11 9.48 -15.51
C ARG A 118 0.21 8.60 -16.71
N ALA A 119 1.36 7.94 -16.70
CA ALA A 119 1.88 7.15 -17.81
C ALA A 119 2.12 5.67 -17.47
N GLY A 120 1.95 5.27 -16.22
CA GLY A 120 2.11 3.89 -15.78
C GLY A 120 1.07 2.96 -16.39
N THR A 121 1.48 1.74 -16.72
CA THR A 121 0.57 0.67 -17.13
C THR A 121 0.21 -0.19 -15.92
N ALA A 122 -1.09 -0.30 -15.61
CA ALA A 122 -1.55 -1.12 -14.51
C ALA A 122 -1.71 -2.58 -14.92
N TYR A 123 -1.31 -3.49 -14.04
CA TYR A 123 -1.49 -4.92 -14.19
C TYR A 123 -2.30 -5.50 -13.02
N SER A 124 -3.06 -6.55 -13.28
CA SER A 124 -3.81 -7.26 -12.24
C SER A 124 -2.85 -8.07 -11.36
N TYR A 125 -2.91 -7.89 -10.05
CA TYR A 125 -2.09 -8.68 -9.12
C TYR A 125 -2.55 -10.15 -9.02
N LEU A 126 -3.79 -10.47 -9.46
CA LEU A 126 -4.33 -11.83 -9.45
C LEU A 126 -3.92 -12.63 -10.69
N SER A 127 -3.94 -12.01 -11.87
CA SER A 127 -3.73 -12.70 -13.15
C SER A 127 -2.47 -12.29 -13.88
N GLY A 128 -1.81 -11.20 -13.47
CA GLY A 128 -0.69 -10.61 -14.22
C GLY A 128 -1.09 -9.90 -15.52
N GLU A 129 -2.37 -9.94 -15.89
CA GLU A 129 -2.87 -9.36 -17.13
C GLU A 129 -2.92 -7.83 -17.07
N LYS A 130 -2.67 -7.21 -18.22
CA LYS A 130 -2.78 -5.76 -18.38
C LYS A 130 -4.21 -5.30 -18.13
N MET A 131 -4.37 -4.31 -17.27
CA MET A 131 -5.66 -3.70 -17.00
C MET A 131 -6.10 -2.84 -18.19
N VAL A 132 -7.38 -2.90 -18.52
CA VAL A 132 -8.00 -2.18 -19.63
C VAL A 132 -9.08 -1.22 -19.12
N LYS A 133 -9.27 -0.14 -19.85
CA LYS A 133 -10.34 0.84 -19.64
C LYS A 133 -10.98 1.08 -20.99
N TYR A 134 -12.29 0.98 -21.07
CA TYR A 134 -13.03 1.15 -22.31
C TYR A 134 -13.89 2.41 -22.26
N THR A 135 -14.01 3.11 -23.39
CA THR A 135 -15.10 4.06 -23.59
C THR A 135 -16.40 3.32 -23.89
N GLU A 136 -17.53 4.01 -23.74
CA GLU A 136 -18.83 3.41 -24.05
C GLU A 136 -18.95 2.98 -25.52
N GLU A 137 -18.41 3.79 -26.44
CA GLU A 137 -18.33 3.45 -27.86
C GLU A 137 -17.51 2.19 -28.12
N GLN A 138 -16.33 2.09 -27.52
CA GLN A 138 -15.48 0.90 -27.61
C GLN A 138 -16.19 -0.36 -27.07
N ILE A 139 -16.98 -0.22 -26.01
CA ILE A 139 -17.76 -1.35 -25.46
C ILE A 139 -18.83 -1.79 -26.47
N LEU A 140 -19.55 -0.86 -27.06
CA LEU A 140 -20.56 -1.15 -28.08
C LEU A 140 -19.95 -1.86 -29.31
N ASP A 141 -18.81 -1.34 -29.81
CA ASP A 141 -18.08 -1.94 -30.93
C ASP A 141 -17.62 -3.38 -30.61
N LEU A 142 -17.09 -3.58 -29.39
CA LEU A 142 -16.67 -4.90 -28.93
C LEU A 142 -17.84 -5.87 -28.81
N ILE A 143 -19.00 -5.42 -28.31
CA ILE A 143 -20.20 -6.24 -28.19
C ILE A 143 -20.72 -6.59 -29.60
N HIS A 144 -20.77 -5.65 -30.52
CA HIS A 144 -21.18 -5.91 -31.92
C HIS A 144 -20.25 -6.90 -32.62
N ARG A 145 -18.94 -6.74 -32.45
CA ARG A 145 -17.95 -7.61 -33.08
C ARG A 145 -18.01 -9.04 -32.55
N ASP A 146 -18.10 -9.21 -31.23
CA ASP A 146 -17.91 -10.52 -30.58
C ASP A 146 -19.20 -11.30 -30.37
N TYR A 147 -20.37 -10.62 -30.43
CA TYR A 147 -21.68 -11.21 -30.15
C TYR A 147 -22.72 -11.00 -31.27
N LYS A 148 -22.32 -10.57 -32.48
CA LYS A 148 -23.26 -10.42 -33.62
C LYS A 148 -24.06 -11.71 -33.86
N GLY A 149 -25.39 -11.61 -33.86
CA GLY A 149 -26.31 -12.72 -34.02
C GLY A 149 -26.50 -13.62 -32.81
N LYS A 150 -25.80 -13.40 -31.73
CA LYS A 150 -25.90 -14.19 -30.47
C LYS A 150 -26.94 -13.60 -29.54
N ARG A 151 -27.54 -14.47 -28.72
CA ARG A 151 -28.36 -14.06 -27.58
C ARG A 151 -27.46 -13.76 -26.39
N ILE A 152 -27.57 -12.57 -25.85
CA ILE A 152 -26.80 -12.11 -24.68
C ILE A 152 -27.70 -11.62 -23.56
N TYR A 153 -27.18 -11.68 -22.33
CA TYR A 153 -27.73 -10.98 -21.19
C TYR A 153 -26.77 -9.86 -20.81
N ILE A 154 -27.31 -8.66 -20.67
CA ILE A 154 -26.58 -7.47 -20.22
C ILE A 154 -26.79 -7.38 -18.71
N LEU A 155 -25.72 -7.49 -17.95
CA LEU A 155 -25.73 -7.57 -16.48
C LEU A 155 -25.00 -6.38 -15.89
N ALA A 156 -25.51 -5.91 -14.74
CA ALA A 156 -24.81 -4.91 -13.92
C ALA A 156 -24.48 -5.49 -12.55
N PRO A 157 -23.20 -5.56 -12.14
CA PRO A 157 -22.80 -6.10 -10.84
C PRO A 157 -23.22 -5.14 -9.71
N LEU A 158 -23.93 -5.66 -8.73
CA LEU A 158 -24.38 -4.93 -7.54
C LEU A 158 -23.60 -5.32 -6.29
N VAL A 159 -23.26 -6.61 -6.15
CA VAL A 159 -22.50 -7.16 -5.03
C VAL A 159 -21.43 -8.09 -5.57
N ARG A 160 -20.21 -7.99 -5.01
CA ARG A 160 -19.10 -8.87 -5.35
C ARG A 160 -18.46 -9.43 -4.09
N THR A 161 -18.49 -10.76 -3.97
CA THR A 161 -17.81 -11.55 -2.93
C THR A 161 -18.05 -11.02 -1.52
N ARG A 162 -19.32 -10.72 -1.17
CA ARG A 162 -19.69 -10.21 0.14
C ARG A 162 -20.76 -11.07 0.81
N LYS A 163 -20.61 -11.24 2.13
CA LYS A 163 -21.61 -11.92 2.96
C LYS A 163 -22.84 -11.04 3.16
N GLY A 164 -24.01 -11.65 3.20
CA GLY A 164 -25.27 -10.97 3.49
C GLY A 164 -26.49 -11.70 2.97
N HIS A 165 -27.67 -11.39 3.52
CA HIS A 165 -28.94 -12.01 3.10
C HIS A 165 -29.62 -11.24 1.93
N TYR A 166 -29.26 -10.01 1.67
CA TYR A 166 -29.63 -9.15 0.52
C TYR A 166 -31.13 -8.97 0.24
N LYS A 167 -32.02 -9.26 1.22
CA LYS A 167 -33.47 -9.11 1.06
C LYS A 167 -33.88 -7.72 0.58
N GLU A 168 -33.34 -6.67 1.24
CA GLU A 168 -33.65 -5.29 0.89
C GLU A 168 -33.14 -4.91 -0.50
N LEU A 169 -31.97 -5.41 -0.89
CA LEU A 169 -31.41 -5.20 -2.22
C LEU A 169 -32.35 -5.75 -3.31
N PHE A 170 -32.83 -6.98 -3.15
CA PHE A 170 -33.76 -7.60 -4.12
C PHE A 170 -35.08 -6.83 -4.20
N GLU A 171 -35.61 -6.34 -3.09
CA GLU A 171 -36.81 -5.50 -3.08
C GLU A 171 -36.59 -4.15 -3.79
N GLN A 172 -35.44 -3.52 -3.59
CA GLN A 172 -35.07 -2.29 -4.29
C GLN A 172 -34.91 -2.51 -5.80
N VAL A 173 -34.24 -3.58 -6.22
CA VAL A 173 -34.05 -3.94 -7.62
C VAL A 173 -35.40 -4.21 -8.29
N ARG A 174 -36.31 -4.92 -7.60
CA ARG A 174 -37.67 -5.19 -8.07
C ARG A 174 -38.51 -3.89 -8.20
N LYS A 175 -38.41 -2.99 -7.23
CA LYS A 175 -39.10 -1.67 -7.26
C LYS A 175 -38.64 -0.82 -8.45
N LYS A 176 -37.39 -0.99 -8.91
CA LYS A 176 -36.87 -0.34 -10.13
C LYS A 176 -37.35 -0.99 -11.42
N GLY A 177 -38.15 -2.07 -11.37
CA GLY A 177 -38.73 -2.75 -12.52
C GLY A 177 -37.91 -3.91 -13.07
N TYR A 178 -36.81 -4.30 -12.45
CA TYR A 178 -36.01 -5.46 -12.88
C TYR A 178 -36.62 -6.74 -12.35
N LEU A 179 -36.74 -7.75 -13.22
CA LEU A 179 -37.39 -9.03 -12.91
C LEU A 179 -36.38 -10.14 -12.59
N TYR A 180 -35.15 -10.02 -13.06
CA TYR A 180 -34.14 -11.07 -12.98
C TYR A 180 -32.84 -10.55 -12.38
N VAL A 181 -32.21 -11.43 -11.60
CA VAL A 181 -30.84 -11.30 -11.11
C VAL A 181 -30.05 -12.55 -11.44
N ARG A 182 -28.75 -12.41 -11.57
CA ARG A 182 -27.83 -13.54 -11.56
C ARG A 182 -27.19 -13.58 -10.18
N VAL A 183 -27.30 -14.70 -9.48
CA VAL A 183 -26.77 -14.93 -8.13
C VAL A 183 -25.84 -16.12 -8.19
N ASP A 184 -24.58 -15.92 -7.81
CA ASP A 184 -23.56 -16.96 -7.76
C ASP A 184 -23.46 -17.77 -9.07
N GLY A 185 -23.62 -17.09 -10.20
CA GLY A 185 -23.58 -17.70 -11.53
C GLY A 185 -24.92 -18.12 -12.12
N GLU A 186 -26.00 -18.19 -11.34
CA GLU A 186 -27.32 -18.65 -11.80
C GLU A 186 -28.31 -17.48 -11.98
N VAL A 187 -28.96 -17.42 -13.13
CA VAL A 187 -30.02 -16.43 -13.40
C VAL A 187 -31.33 -16.88 -12.73
N LYS A 188 -31.86 -16.03 -11.84
CA LYS A 188 -33.07 -16.29 -11.03
C LYS A 188 -34.06 -15.14 -11.18
N GLU A 189 -35.35 -15.46 -11.12
CA GLU A 189 -36.40 -14.44 -11.00
C GLU A 189 -36.46 -13.89 -9.59
N ILE A 190 -36.65 -12.58 -9.46
CA ILE A 190 -36.77 -11.92 -8.18
C ILE A 190 -38.18 -12.12 -7.64
N VAL A 191 -38.31 -13.02 -6.66
CA VAL A 191 -39.57 -13.26 -5.96
C VAL A 191 -39.68 -12.41 -4.70
N HIS A 192 -40.92 -12.15 -4.26
CA HIS A 192 -41.16 -11.41 -3.01
C HIS A 192 -40.53 -12.12 -1.79
N GLY A 193 -39.76 -11.37 -1.00
CA GLY A 193 -39.10 -11.93 0.18
C GLY A 193 -37.84 -12.75 -0.13
N MET A 194 -37.32 -12.72 -1.37
CA MET A 194 -36.08 -13.41 -1.74
C MET A 194 -34.93 -13.02 -0.81
N LYS A 195 -34.20 -14.02 -0.31
CA LYS A 195 -33.05 -13.86 0.58
C LYS A 195 -31.99 -14.93 0.29
N LEU A 196 -30.74 -14.61 0.59
CA LEU A 196 -29.61 -15.52 0.45
C LEU A 196 -29.06 -15.94 1.83
N ASP A 197 -28.13 -16.88 1.84
CA ASP A 197 -27.45 -17.32 3.06
C ASP A 197 -26.54 -16.21 3.60
N ARG A 198 -26.83 -15.74 4.80
CA ARG A 198 -26.10 -14.62 5.44
C ARG A 198 -24.61 -14.87 5.63
N TYR A 199 -24.19 -16.12 5.76
CA TYR A 199 -22.83 -16.50 6.12
C TYR A 199 -21.93 -16.79 4.91
N LYS A 200 -22.52 -16.93 3.71
CA LYS A 200 -21.78 -17.18 2.47
C LYS A 200 -21.47 -15.87 1.75
N ASN A 201 -20.37 -15.89 1.01
CA ASN A 201 -20.08 -14.81 0.07
C ASN A 201 -20.95 -15.00 -1.18
N HIS A 202 -21.53 -13.91 -1.67
CA HIS A 202 -22.38 -13.91 -2.82
C HIS A 202 -21.89 -12.89 -3.86
N ASP A 203 -22.07 -13.23 -5.12
CA ASP A 203 -21.98 -12.35 -6.27
C ASP A 203 -23.39 -12.14 -6.83
N ILE A 204 -23.81 -10.88 -6.95
CA ILE A 204 -25.17 -10.53 -7.41
C ILE A 204 -25.07 -9.50 -8.52
N GLU A 205 -25.60 -9.86 -9.68
CA GLU A 205 -25.74 -8.99 -10.83
C GLU A 205 -27.22 -8.84 -11.20
N VAL A 206 -27.65 -7.61 -11.50
CA VAL A 206 -28.99 -7.40 -12.04
C VAL A 206 -28.98 -7.61 -13.55
N VAL A 207 -29.98 -8.30 -14.06
CA VAL A 207 -30.21 -8.47 -15.52
C VAL A 207 -30.91 -7.22 -16.03
N ILE A 208 -30.19 -6.41 -16.78
CA ILE A 208 -30.71 -5.17 -17.37
C ILE A 208 -31.54 -5.47 -18.61
N ASP A 209 -31.02 -6.34 -19.50
CA ASP A 209 -31.70 -6.71 -20.73
C ASP A 209 -31.28 -8.11 -21.18
N LYS A 210 -32.16 -8.74 -21.99
CA LYS A 210 -31.95 -10.02 -22.68
C LYS A 210 -32.30 -9.81 -24.15
N MET A 211 -31.30 -9.85 -25.03
CA MET A 211 -31.49 -9.51 -26.44
C MET A 211 -30.62 -10.33 -27.37
N VAL A 212 -30.94 -10.30 -28.65
CA VAL A 212 -30.06 -10.79 -29.72
C VAL A 212 -29.37 -9.60 -30.35
N VAL A 213 -28.02 -9.65 -30.46
CA VAL A 213 -27.24 -8.54 -31.01
C VAL A 213 -27.44 -8.49 -32.55
N THR A 214 -28.22 -7.51 -32.98
CA THR A 214 -28.49 -7.26 -34.42
C THR A 214 -28.38 -5.75 -34.68
N GLU A 215 -28.15 -5.39 -35.95
CA GLU A 215 -28.09 -3.99 -36.38
C GLU A 215 -29.43 -3.25 -36.14
N LYS A 216 -30.56 -3.98 -36.16
CA LYS A 216 -31.88 -3.41 -35.89
C LYS A 216 -32.07 -3.00 -34.41
N GLU A 217 -31.38 -3.65 -33.52
CA GLU A 217 -31.50 -3.45 -32.08
C GLU A 217 -30.38 -2.53 -31.51
N GLU A 218 -29.64 -1.82 -32.35
CA GLU A 218 -28.49 -0.98 -31.94
C GLU A 218 -28.88 0.08 -30.92
N SER A 219 -29.97 0.79 -31.13
CA SER A 219 -30.48 1.82 -30.22
C SER A 219 -30.83 1.22 -28.86
N ARG A 220 -31.46 0.05 -28.82
CA ARG A 220 -31.77 -0.67 -27.58
C ARG A 220 -30.53 -1.15 -26.88
N LEU A 221 -29.55 -1.70 -27.61
CA LEU A 221 -28.26 -2.12 -27.07
C LEU A 221 -27.53 -0.93 -26.38
N LYS A 222 -27.48 0.20 -27.07
CA LYS A 222 -26.86 1.44 -26.53
C LYS A 222 -27.53 1.88 -25.23
N GLN A 223 -28.84 1.89 -25.18
CA GLN A 223 -29.61 2.26 -23.97
C GLN A 223 -29.39 1.26 -22.83
N SER A 224 -29.38 -0.05 -23.14
CA SER A 224 -29.18 -1.11 -22.14
C SER A 224 -27.75 -1.10 -21.59
N VAL A 225 -26.75 -0.85 -22.43
CA VAL A 225 -25.34 -0.67 -22.00
C VAL A 225 -25.19 0.56 -21.09
N ALA A 226 -25.78 1.70 -21.47
CA ALA A 226 -25.73 2.91 -20.63
C ALA A 226 -26.41 2.67 -19.27
N THR A 227 -27.57 2.01 -19.25
CA THR A 227 -28.27 1.65 -18.01
C THR A 227 -27.46 0.68 -17.16
N ALA A 228 -26.84 -0.33 -17.76
CA ALA A 228 -25.99 -1.29 -17.06
C ALA A 228 -24.78 -0.60 -16.42
N MET A 229 -24.13 0.30 -17.16
CA MET A 229 -23.03 1.10 -16.65
C MET A 229 -23.44 1.99 -15.48
N GLN A 230 -24.62 2.58 -15.53
CA GLN A 230 -25.14 3.40 -14.44
C GLN A 230 -25.43 2.57 -13.18
N GLN A 231 -26.09 1.42 -13.31
CA GLN A 231 -26.43 0.55 -12.17
C GLN A 231 -25.20 -0.15 -11.60
N GLY A 232 -24.22 -0.52 -12.43
CA GLY A 232 -22.99 -1.21 -12.06
C GLY A 232 -21.81 -0.29 -11.71
N ASP A 233 -22.06 1.02 -11.50
CA ASP A 233 -21.01 2.00 -11.14
C ASP A 233 -19.83 2.01 -12.13
N GLY A 234 -20.15 2.00 -13.43
CA GLY A 234 -19.16 1.99 -14.52
C GLY A 234 -18.68 0.59 -14.92
N LEU A 235 -19.28 -0.45 -14.38
CA LEU A 235 -19.02 -1.85 -14.73
C LEU A 235 -20.24 -2.49 -15.38
N LEU A 236 -20.04 -3.28 -16.40
CA LEU A 236 -21.06 -4.16 -16.96
C LEU A 236 -20.47 -5.53 -17.31
N MET A 237 -21.33 -6.53 -17.42
CA MET A 237 -20.97 -7.88 -17.81
C MET A 237 -21.90 -8.31 -18.95
N ILE A 238 -21.35 -9.00 -19.93
CA ILE A 238 -22.10 -9.68 -20.98
C ILE A 238 -22.00 -11.17 -20.74
N LEU A 239 -23.14 -11.80 -20.60
CA LEU A 239 -23.29 -13.26 -20.52
C LEU A 239 -23.79 -13.76 -21.87
N ASP A 240 -23.04 -14.61 -22.54
CA ASP A 240 -23.46 -15.33 -23.71
C ASP A 240 -24.44 -16.46 -23.29
N ALA A 241 -25.67 -16.41 -23.78
CA ALA A 241 -26.73 -17.35 -23.38
C ALA A 241 -26.50 -18.79 -23.86
N GLN A 242 -25.61 -19.03 -24.84
CA GLN A 242 -25.32 -20.36 -25.36
C GLN A 242 -24.11 -21.01 -24.68
N THR A 243 -23.05 -20.23 -24.46
CA THR A 243 -21.78 -20.73 -23.90
C THR A 243 -21.65 -20.51 -22.39
N GLU A 244 -22.60 -19.77 -21.80
CA GLU A 244 -22.56 -19.31 -20.40
C GLU A 244 -21.28 -18.54 -20.04
N SER A 245 -20.50 -18.16 -21.05
CA SER A 245 -19.29 -17.36 -20.85
C SER A 245 -19.62 -15.93 -20.48
N VAL A 246 -18.86 -15.39 -19.52
CA VAL A 246 -19.04 -14.03 -19.03
C VAL A 246 -17.82 -13.18 -19.41
N ARG A 247 -18.08 -12.01 -19.97
CA ARG A 247 -17.06 -11.02 -20.24
C ARG A 247 -17.37 -9.71 -19.55
N HIS A 248 -16.33 -9.14 -18.95
CA HIS A 248 -16.44 -7.90 -18.18
C HIS A 248 -16.01 -6.70 -19.02
N TYR A 249 -16.71 -5.58 -18.85
CA TYR A 249 -16.38 -4.29 -19.44
C TYR A 249 -16.45 -3.20 -18.40
N SER A 250 -15.55 -2.22 -18.46
CA SER A 250 -15.48 -1.15 -17.47
C SER A 250 -15.01 0.17 -18.06
N LYS A 251 -15.60 1.25 -17.59
CA LYS A 251 -15.06 2.60 -17.77
C LYS A 251 -13.89 2.92 -16.82
N ARG A 252 -13.60 2.04 -15.86
CA ARG A 252 -12.46 2.10 -14.94
C ARG A 252 -11.42 1.07 -15.33
N LEU A 253 -10.21 1.20 -14.81
CA LEU A 253 -9.16 0.19 -14.97
C LEU A 253 -9.65 -1.16 -14.41
N MET A 254 -9.70 -2.15 -15.26
CA MET A 254 -10.22 -3.47 -14.92
C MET A 254 -9.43 -4.58 -15.61
N CYS A 255 -9.23 -5.69 -14.91
CA CYS A 255 -8.72 -6.92 -15.50
C CYS A 255 -9.82 -7.57 -16.38
N PRO A 256 -9.57 -7.80 -17.67
CA PRO A 256 -10.59 -8.38 -18.56
C PRO A 256 -10.95 -9.82 -18.20
N VAL A 257 -10.05 -10.55 -17.53
CA VAL A 257 -10.23 -11.95 -17.15
C VAL A 257 -10.96 -12.09 -15.82
N THR A 258 -10.49 -11.40 -14.79
CA THR A 258 -11.02 -11.56 -13.41
C THR A 258 -12.13 -10.57 -13.07
N GLY A 259 -12.31 -9.53 -13.87
CA GLY A 259 -13.21 -8.41 -13.56
C GLY A 259 -12.74 -7.55 -12.36
N LEU A 260 -11.55 -7.82 -11.79
CA LEU A 260 -10.97 -6.99 -10.74
C LEU A 260 -10.77 -5.57 -11.27
N SER A 261 -11.29 -4.57 -10.57
CA SER A 261 -11.17 -3.16 -10.97
C SER A 261 -10.39 -2.35 -9.94
N TYR A 262 -9.56 -1.42 -10.43
CA TYR A 262 -8.85 -0.45 -9.63
C TYR A 262 -9.45 0.95 -9.81
N LYS A 263 -9.33 1.75 -8.75
CA LYS A 263 -9.53 3.19 -8.88
C LYS A 263 -8.46 3.76 -9.82
N GLU A 264 -8.77 4.88 -10.46
CA GLU A 264 -7.80 5.55 -11.33
C GLU A 264 -6.56 5.93 -10.50
N PRO A 265 -5.34 5.58 -10.94
CA PRO A 265 -4.14 5.88 -10.19
C PRO A 265 -3.94 7.38 -10.03
N ALA A 266 -3.71 7.81 -8.80
CA ALA A 266 -3.37 9.18 -8.47
C ALA A 266 -2.01 9.22 -7.73
N PRO A 267 -1.26 10.32 -7.77
CA PRO A 267 0.07 10.40 -7.15
C PRO A 267 0.11 9.98 -5.67
N HIS A 268 -0.97 10.20 -4.93
CA HIS A 268 -1.05 9.80 -3.52
C HIS A 268 -1.13 8.28 -3.31
N ASN A 269 -1.57 7.50 -4.33
CA ASN A 269 -1.59 6.03 -4.25
C ASN A 269 -0.17 5.43 -4.25
N PHE A 270 0.83 6.19 -4.68
CA PHE A 270 2.24 5.78 -4.70
C PHE A 270 3.04 6.41 -3.56
N SER A 271 2.40 7.03 -2.58
CA SER A 271 3.07 7.68 -1.45
C SER A 271 3.11 6.75 -0.23
N PHE A 272 4.29 6.52 0.33
CA PHE A 272 4.47 5.76 1.58
C PHE A 272 3.78 6.40 2.80
N ASN A 273 3.51 7.71 2.74
CA ASN A 273 2.87 8.46 3.83
C ASN A 273 1.35 8.58 3.65
N SER A 274 0.80 8.02 2.57
CA SER A 274 -0.63 8.04 2.32
C SER A 274 -1.28 6.74 2.83
N PRO A 275 -2.39 6.80 3.56
CA PRO A 275 -3.13 5.60 3.95
C PRO A 275 -3.65 4.79 2.74
N HIS A 276 -3.67 5.41 1.55
CA HIS A 276 -4.07 4.75 0.30
C HIS A 276 -2.91 4.08 -0.46
N GLY A 277 -1.66 4.45 -0.17
CA GLY A 277 -0.46 3.93 -0.83
C GLY A 277 0.49 3.20 0.11
N GLY A 278 0.27 3.28 1.41
CA GLY A 278 1.02 2.53 2.41
C GLY A 278 0.63 1.05 2.40
N LEU A 279 1.59 0.18 2.65
CA LEU A 279 1.27 -1.20 2.97
C LEU A 279 0.44 -1.23 4.26
N PRO A 280 -0.62 -2.06 4.35
CA PRO A 280 -1.27 -2.30 5.63
C PRO A 280 -0.21 -2.71 6.65
N ALA A 281 -0.23 -2.13 7.83
CA ALA A 281 0.59 -2.61 8.93
C ALA A 281 0.27 -4.10 9.16
N VAL A 282 1.30 -4.93 9.10
CA VAL A 282 1.20 -6.36 9.39
C VAL A 282 1.05 -6.52 10.89
#